data_253e94480dab97eb167266f26170df98
#
_entry.id   253e94480dab97eb167266f26170df98
#
_cell.length_a   1.000
_cell.length_b   1.000
_cell.length_c   1.000
_cell.angle_alpha   90.00
_cell.angle_beta   90.00
_cell.angle_gamma   90.00
#
_symmetry.space_group_name_H-M   'P 1'
#
loop_
_entity.id
_entity.type
_entity.pdbx_description
1 polymer ?
#
loop_
_entity_poly.entity_id
_entity_poly.type
_entity_poly.pdbx_seq_one_letter_code
_entity_poly.pdbx_strand_id
1 'polypeptide(L)'
;FFKYMDGYEKFHGDVKGLQRRYYEFANWYFCSPFMACMRDMAVRYNQNLLPYPVFGLVYGQSKAGKTSFLETLLKMMIGQKTKISAPEFTRSSTEGLKRTVKGAPIIVDDLTNTRFNQHAIETIKNDDFGVADNLLHYPAVVISANEDVKAVAPEVIRRTVICRVQAGLTNTEVMRSSIVRTVQREVGTALYR
;
A
#
# COMPACT_ATOMS: atom_id res chain seq x y z
N PHE A 1 1.35 -15.90 3.42
CA PHE A 1 0.70 -15.38 2.21
C PHE A 1 -0.31 -16.36 1.62
N PHE A 2 0.06 -17.62 1.29
CA PHE A 2 -0.86 -18.60 0.71
C PHE A 2 -2.11 -18.83 1.59
N LYS A 3 -1.95 -19.08 2.88
CA LYS A 3 -3.08 -19.16 3.83
C LYS A 3 -3.99 -17.92 3.83
N TYR A 4 -3.40 -16.75 3.63
CA TYR A 4 -4.19 -15.52 3.50
C TYR A 4 -5.01 -15.53 2.20
N MET A 5 -4.39 -15.94 1.09
CA MET A 5 -5.08 -16.05 -0.21
C MET A 5 -6.20 -17.09 -0.19
N ASP A 6 -6.07 -18.18 0.58
CA ASP A 6 -7.12 -19.18 0.78
C ASP A 6 -8.37 -18.62 1.49
N GLY A 7 -8.23 -17.48 2.17
CA GLY A 7 -9.35 -16.75 2.77
C GLY A 7 -10.28 -16.08 1.76
N TYR A 8 -9.90 -15.99 0.48
CA TYR A 8 -10.76 -15.45 -0.58
C TYR A 8 -11.55 -16.58 -1.24
N GLU A 9 -12.86 -16.40 -1.36
CA GLU A 9 -13.75 -17.43 -1.92
C GLU A 9 -13.65 -17.52 -3.44
N LYS A 10 -13.58 -16.35 -4.08
CA LYS A 10 -13.45 -16.28 -5.55
C LYS A 10 -12.55 -15.13 -5.95
N PHE A 11 -11.59 -15.46 -6.76
CA PHE A 11 -10.94 -14.48 -7.62
C PHE A 11 -11.72 -14.44 -8.94
N HIS A 12 -11.99 -13.23 -9.44
CA HIS A 12 -12.66 -13.05 -10.72
C HIS A 12 -11.63 -12.83 -11.83
N GLY A 13 -11.76 -13.57 -12.93
CA GLY A 13 -10.90 -13.44 -14.10
C GLY A 13 -9.61 -14.26 -14.00
N ASP A 14 -8.47 -13.67 -14.32
CA ASP A 14 -7.16 -14.32 -14.30
C ASP A 14 -6.65 -14.49 -12.86
N VAL A 15 -6.98 -15.63 -12.24
CA VAL A 15 -6.62 -15.96 -10.86
C VAL A 15 -5.09 -15.94 -10.64
N LYS A 16 -4.32 -16.53 -11.56
CA LYS A 16 -2.86 -16.61 -11.44
C LYS A 16 -2.23 -15.22 -11.55
N GLY A 17 -2.69 -14.41 -12.48
CA GLY A 17 -2.24 -13.02 -12.62
C GLY A 17 -2.59 -12.17 -11.41
N LEU A 18 -3.76 -12.38 -10.80
CA LEU A 18 -4.16 -11.69 -9.57
C LEU A 18 -3.27 -12.09 -8.39
N GLN A 19 -3.07 -13.39 -8.17
CA GLN A 19 -2.18 -13.88 -7.10
C GLN A 19 -0.76 -13.35 -7.27
N ARG A 20 -0.25 -13.32 -8.49
CA ARG A 20 1.06 -12.74 -8.81
C ARG A 20 1.13 -11.26 -8.43
N ARG A 21 0.13 -10.45 -8.79
CA ARG A 21 0.08 -9.02 -8.44
C ARG A 21 0.05 -8.77 -6.94
N TYR A 22 -0.70 -9.58 -6.19
CA TYR A 22 -0.68 -9.53 -4.73
C TYR A 22 0.71 -9.83 -4.17
N TYR A 23 1.36 -10.84 -4.71
CA TYR A 23 2.71 -11.22 -4.30
C TYR A 23 3.75 -10.15 -4.64
N GLU A 24 3.71 -9.61 -5.86
CA GLU A 24 4.58 -8.51 -6.28
C GLU A 24 4.40 -7.27 -5.41
N PHE A 25 3.15 -6.93 -5.10
CA PHE A 25 2.85 -5.81 -4.20
C PHE A 25 3.34 -6.08 -2.78
N ALA A 26 3.14 -7.27 -2.25
CA ALA A 26 3.63 -7.65 -0.92
C ALA A 26 5.17 -7.56 -0.84
N ASN A 27 5.88 -8.05 -1.86
CA ASN A 27 7.33 -7.93 -1.93
C ASN A 27 7.78 -6.47 -1.93
N TRP A 28 7.17 -5.63 -2.78
CA TRP A 28 7.46 -4.20 -2.75
C TRP A 28 7.15 -3.58 -1.38
N TYR A 29 6.01 -3.94 -0.78
CA TYR A 29 5.60 -3.41 0.52
C TYR A 29 6.66 -3.69 1.59
N PHE A 30 7.17 -4.92 1.64
CA PHE A 30 8.22 -5.30 2.59
C PHE A 30 9.58 -4.68 2.29
N CYS A 31 9.87 -4.38 1.04
CA CYS A 31 11.08 -3.64 0.65
C CYS A 31 10.93 -2.12 0.82
N SER A 32 9.71 -1.61 0.98
CA SER A 32 9.43 -0.18 0.97
C SER A 32 10.17 0.63 2.05
N PRO A 33 10.51 0.12 3.25
CA PRO A 33 11.33 0.84 4.21
C PRO A 33 12.74 1.19 3.69
N PHE A 34 13.24 0.45 2.71
CA PHE A 34 14.57 0.65 2.13
C PHE A 34 14.55 1.53 0.87
N MET A 35 13.37 1.86 0.34
CA MET A 35 13.24 2.64 -0.90
C MET A 35 13.85 4.03 -0.77
N ALA A 36 13.75 4.66 0.40
CA ALA A 36 14.36 5.95 0.66
C ALA A 36 15.90 5.89 0.57
N CYS A 37 16.52 4.86 1.14
CA CYS A 37 17.95 4.61 1.02
C CYS A 37 18.37 4.40 -0.45
N MET A 38 17.59 3.60 -1.19
CA MET A 38 17.87 3.34 -2.62
C MET A 38 17.75 4.62 -3.45
N ARG A 39 16.78 5.49 -3.14
CA ARG A 39 16.62 6.79 -3.80
C ARG A 39 17.77 7.74 -3.46
N ASP A 40 18.23 7.79 -2.20
CA ASP A 40 19.40 8.59 -1.81
C ASP A 40 20.64 8.13 -2.57
N MET A 41 20.86 6.84 -2.67
CA MET A 41 21.96 6.28 -3.48
C MET A 41 21.82 6.64 -4.95
N ALA A 42 20.61 6.52 -5.51
CA ALA A 42 20.36 6.89 -6.90
C ALA A 42 20.67 8.37 -7.18
N VAL A 43 20.28 9.28 -6.26
CA VAL A 43 20.65 10.70 -6.37
C VAL A 43 22.15 10.91 -6.36
N ARG A 44 22.87 10.28 -5.44
CA ARG A 44 24.34 10.40 -5.33
C ARG A 44 25.06 9.94 -6.59
N TYR A 45 24.50 8.96 -7.29
CA TYR A 45 25.07 8.43 -8.52
C TYR A 45 24.40 8.94 -9.80
N ASN A 46 23.64 10.03 -9.73
CA ASN A 46 22.88 10.62 -10.84
C ASN A 46 22.00 9.60 -11.59
N GLN A 47 21.41 8.66 -10.87
CA GLN A 47 20.50 7.66 -11.41
C GLN A 47 19.05 8.12 -11.36
N ASN A 48 18.22 7.48 -12.19
CA ASN A 48 16.78 7.75 -12.20
C ASN A 48 16.09 7.22 -10.93
N LEU A 49 15.20 8.01 -10.33
CA LEU A 49 14.43 7.63 -9.13
C LEU A 49 13.20 6.77 -9.43
N LEU A 50 12.73 6.73 -10.67
CA LEU A 50 11.52 5.98 -11.05
C LEU A 50 11.56 4.48 -10.71
N PRO A 51 12.71 3.77 -10.75
CA PRO A 51 12.78 2.38 -10.34
C PRO A 51 12.53 2.14 -8.85
N TYR A 52 12.53 3.20 -8.03
CA TYR A 52 12.39 3.11 -6.57
C TYR A 52 11.12 3.84 -6.09
N PRO A 53 9.92 3.32 -6.41
CA PRO A 53 8.65 3.97 -6.05
C PRO A 53 8.41 3.91 -4.54
N VAL A 54 8.01 5.04 -3.97
CA VAL A 54 7.63 5.15 -2.55
C VAL A 54 6.11 5.25 -2.35
N PHE A 55 5.34 5.10 -3.42
CA PHE A 55 3.89 5.06 -3.37
C PHE A 55 3.35 3.71 -3.82
N GLY A 56 2.37 3.20 -3.08
CA GLY A 56 1.58 2.04 -3.44
C GLY A 56 0.10 2.40 -3.56
N LEU A 57 -0.58 1.80 -4.53
CA LEU A 57 -2.02 1.95 -4.74
C LEU A 57 -2.69 0.59 -4.79
N VAL A 58 -3.56 0.31 -3.83
CA VAL A 58 -4.42 -0.88 -3.83
C VAL A 58 -5.84 -0.46 -4.14
N TYR A 59 -6.36 -0.88 -5.28
CA TYR A 59 -7.69 -0.47 -5.69
C TYR A 59 -8.55 -1.66 -6.16
N GLY A 60 -9.86 -1.50 -6.08
CA GLY A 60 -10.83 -2.53 -6.46
C GLY A 60 -12.18 -2.29 -5.81
N GLN A 61 -13.14 -3.14 -6.10
CA GLN A 61 -14.49 -3.02 -5.59
C GLN A 61 -14.54 -2.90 -4.06
N SER A 62 -15.59 -2.26 -3.56
CA SER A 62 -15.90 -2.28 -2.13
C SER A 62 -16.02 -3.73 -1.65
N LYS A 63 -15.61 -3.99 -0.41
CA LYS A 63 -15.59 -5.34 0.19
C LYS A 63 -14.66 -6.36 -0.48
N ALA A 64 -13.78 -5.95 -1.37
CA ALA A 64 -12.80 -6.86 -1.99
C ALA A 64 -11.62 -7.24 -1.07
N GLY A 65 -11.63 -6.82 0.20
CA GLY A 65 -10.59 -7.19 1.17
C GLY A 65 -9.32 -6.32 1.15
N LYS A 66 -9.34 -5.15 0.49
CA LYS A 66 -8.20 -4.21 0.41
C LYS A 66 -7.62 -3.87 1.79
N THR A 67 -8.48 -3.37 2.68
CA THR A 67 -8.11 -3.01 4.05
C THR A 67 -7.50 -4.19 4.81
N SER A 68 -8.14 -5.36 4.75
CA SER A 68 -7.64 -6.57 5.41
C SER A 68 -6.29 -7.00 4.88
N PHE A 69 -6.04 -6.85 3.58
CA PHE A 69 -4.76 -7.14 2.95
C PHE A 69 -3.66 -6.23 3.51
N LEU A 70 -3.89 -4.92 3.47
CA LEU A 70 -2.91 -3.94 3.95
C LEU A 70 -2.65 -4.04 5.46
N GLU A 71 -3.70 -4.25 6.26
CA GLU A 71 -3.56 -4.49 7.69
C GLU A 71 -2.75 -5.75 8.00
N THR A 72 -2.92 -6.81 7.19
CA THR A 72 -2.15 -8.03 7.34
C THR A 72 -0.67 -7.78 7.04
N LEU A 73 -0.35 -7.10 5.94
CA LEU A 73 1.03 -6.75 5.59
C LEU A 73 1.68 -5.87 6.67
N LEU A 74 0.97 -4.85 7.16
CA LEU A 74 1.49 -3.98 8.21
C LEU A 74 1.73 -4.74 9.51
N LYS A 75 0.80 -5.61 9.87
CA LYS A 75 0.97 -6.46 11.06
C LYS A 75 2.15 -7.40 10.94
N MET A 76 2.37 -7.99 9.78
CA MET A 76 3.56 -8.81 9.50
C MET A 76 4.85 -8.02 9.65
N MET A 77 4.82 -6.73 9.29
CA MET A 77 5.99 -5.85 9.34
C MET A 77 6.29 -5.35 10.76
N ILE A 78 5.30 -4.77 11.45
CA ILE A 78 5.51 -4.05 12.73
C ILE A 78 4.66 -4.58 13.90
N GLY A 79 3.87 -5.63 13.69
CA GLY A 79 3.02 -6.22 14.72
C GLY A 79 1.74 -5.43 15.02
N GLN A 80 1.51 -4.30 14.37
CA GLN A 80 0.37 -3.40 14.60
C GLN A 80 -0.49 -3.22 13.34
N LYS A 81 -1.67 -2.62 13.50
CA LYS A 81 -2.62 -2.32 12.44
C LYS A 81 -3.01 -0.84 12.51
N THR A 82 -2.09 0.03 12.21
CA THR A 82 -2.35 1.48 12.21
C THR A 82 -2.60 1.98 10.81
N LYS A 83 -3.64 2.77 10.62
CA LYS A 83 -3.99 3.37 9.33
C LYS A 83 -4.55 4.77 9.54
N ILE A 84 -4.45 5.59 8.49
CA ILE A 84 -5.04 6.93 8.45
C ILE A 84 -6.37 6.83 7.72
N SER A 85 -7.39 7.47 8.27
CA SER A 85 -8.68 7.58 7.60
C SER A 85 -8.63 8.56 6.42
N ALA A 86 -9.46 8.33 5.40
CA ALA A 86 -9.52 9.21 4.24
C ALA A 86 -9.73 10.70 4.57
N PRO A 87 -10.56 11.09 5.56
CA PRO A 87 -10.69 12.49 5.97
C PRO A 87 -9.42 13.14 6.48
N GLU A 88 -8.55 12.38 7.12
CA GLU A 88 -7.29 12.86 7.70
C GLU A 88 -6.17 12.99 6.66
N PHE A 89 -6.37 12.41 5.47
CA PHE A 89 -5.39 12.47 4.39
C PHE A 89 -5.43 13.83 3.70
N THR A 90 -4.45 14.67 4.00
CA THR A 90 -4.15 15.92 3.32
C THR A 90 -2.65 15.98 3.03
N ARG A 91 -2.22 16.86 2.15
CA ARG A 91 -0.79 17.04 1.85
C ARG A 91 0.00 17.36 3.11
N SER A 92 -0.45 18.33 3.90
CA SER A 92 0.23 18.75 5.12
C SER A 92 0.29 17.67 6.19
N SER A 93 -0.81 16.91 6.40
CA SER A 93 -0.82 15.80 7.35
C SER A 93 0.12 14.68 6.91
N THR A 94 0.14 14.38 5.62
CA THR A 94 1.02 13.34 5.07
C THR A 94 2.49 13.72 5.22
N GLU A 95 2.86 14.97 4.92
CA GLU A 95 4.23 15.47 5.13
C GLU A 95 4.64 15.46 6.59
N GLY A 96 3.74 15.86 7.51
CA GLY A 96 3.98 15.79 8.95
C GLY A 96 4.23 14.33 9.42
N LEU A 97 3.41 13.39 8.92
CA LEU A 97 3.57 11.97 9.24
C LEU A 97 4.84 11.36 8.66
N LYS A 98 5.20 11.69 7.43
CA LYS A 98 6.45 11.23 6.81
C LYS A 98 7.69 11.65 7.60
N ARG A 99 7.66 12.81 8.24
CA ARG A 99 8.75 13.28 9.13
C ARG A 99 8.80 12.53 10.46
N THR A 100 7.65 12.09 10.96
CA THR A 100 7.51 11.47 12.28
C THR A 100 7.66 9.96 12.23
N VAL A 101 7.02 9.32 11.24
CA VAL A 101 7.04 7.87 11.05
C VAL A 101 8.31 7.51 10.28
N LYS A 102 9.16 6.70 10.91
CA LYS A 102 10.42 6.27 10.30
C LYS A 102 10.31 4.81 9.86
N GLY A 103 10.51 4.57 8.58
CA GLY A 103 10.62 3.23 8.01
C GLY A 103 9.30 2.54 7.68
N ALA A 104 8.37 2.44 8.62
CA ALA A 104 7.09 1.74 8.39
C ALA A 104 6.19 2.49 7.39
N PRO A 105 5.59 1.80 6.40
CA PRO A 105 4.69 2.43 5.45
C PRO A 105 3.46 3.06 6.12
N ILE A 106 3.05 4.23 5.62
CA ILE A 106 1.84 4.91 6.03
C ILE A 106 0.68 4.37 5.18
N ILE A 107 -0.32 3.78 5.80
CA ILE A 107 -1.52 3.30 5.11
C ILE A 107 -2.62 4.35 5.19
N VAL A 108 -3.12 4.76 4.03
CA VAL A 108 -4.30 5.62 3.88
C VAL A 108 -5.44 4.75 3.38
N ASP A 109 -6.47 4.58 4.20
CA ASP A 109 -7.54 3.62 3.91
C ASP A 109 -8.78 4.29 3.31
N ASP A 110 -9.37 3.59 2.33
CA ASP A 110 -10.64 3.89 1.70
C ASP A 110 -10.78 5.32 1.13
N LEU A 111 -9.78 5.74 0.36
CA LEU A 111 -9.79 7.06 -0.27
C LEU A 111 -10.86 7.14 -1.36
N THR A 112 -11.75 8.11 -1.26
CA THR A 112 -12.77 8.37 -2.29
C THR A 112 -12.13 8.95 -3.56
N ASN A 113 -12.80 8.78 -4.71
CA ASN A 113 -12.31 9.32 -5.98
C ASN A 113 -12.06 10.83 -5.93
N THR A 114 -12.96 11.58 -5.29
CA THR A 114 -12.80 13.04 -5.12
C THR A 114 -11.52 13.37 -4.36
N ARG A 115 -11.28 12.73 -3.22
CA ARG A 115 -10.07 12.96 -2.41
C ARG A 115 -8.82 12.45 -3.09
N PHE A 116 -8.89 11.35 -3.81
CA PHE A 116 -7.79 10.85 -4.61
C PHE A 116 -7.34 11.89 -5.63
N ASN A 117 -8.28 12.45 -6.38
CA ASN A 117 -7.98 13.48 -7.37
C ASN A 117 -7.46 14.79 -6.74
N GLN A 118 -8.01 15.19 -5.59
CA GLN A 118 -7.64 16.45 -4.93
C GLN A 118 -6.27 16.38 -4.21
N HIS A 119 -5.95 15.26 -3.59
CA HIS A 119 -4.80 15.17 -2.68
C HIS A 119 -3.77 14.13 -3.09
N ALA A 120 -4.19 12.92 -3.50
CA ALA A 120 -3.24 11.85 -3.77
C ALA A 120 -2.44 12.11 -5.05
N ILE A 121 -3.09 12.54 -6.13
CA ILE A 121 -2.42 12.84 -7.40
C ILE A 121 -1.36 13.91 -7.20
N GLU A 122 -1.70 14.99 -6.52
CA GLU A 122 -0.76 16.07 -6.25
C GLU A 122 0.40 15.61 -5.36
N THR A 123 0.11 14.87 -4.28
CA THR A 123 1.13 14.32 -3.39
C THR A 123 2.11 13.41 -4.13
N ILE A 124 1.61 12.55 -5.05
CA ILE A 124 2.44 11.64 -5.84
C ILE A 124 3.25 12.39 -6.90
N LYS A 125 2.66 13.40 -7.55
CA LYS A 125 3.36 14.22 -8.57
C LYS A 125 4.45 15.07 -7.95
N ASN A 126 4.17 15.67 -6.80
CA ASN A 126 5.06 16.58 -6.09
C ASN A 126 5.91 15.85 -5.04
N ASP A 127 6.15 14.54 -5.24
CA ASP A 127 7.07 13.77 -4.41
C ASP A 127 8.50 14.28 -4.62
N ASP A 128 8.78 15.40 -3.97
CA ASP A 128 10.08 16.05 -4.02
C ASP A 128 11.00 15.40 -2.97
N PHE A 129 11.76 14.43 -3.44
CA PHE A 129 12.73 13.74 -2.62
C PHE A 129 13.85 14.66 -2.11
N GLY A 130 14.04 15.83 -2.73
CA GLY A 130 15.08 16.79 -2.35
C GLY A 130 14.75 17.64 -1.12
N VAL A 131 13.49 17.66 -0.67
CA VAL A 131 13.03 18.55 0.42
C VAL A 131 13.04 17.89 1.80
N ALA A 132 13.20 16.58 1.90
CA ALA A 132 13.16 15.88 3.17
C ALA A 132 14.51 15.90 3.90
N ASP A 133 14.55 16.50 5.08
CA ASP A 133 15.76 16.61 5.93
C ASP A 133 16.31 15.24 6.41
N ASN A 134 15.58 14.17 6.24
CA ASN A 134 16.00 12.82 6.63
C ASN A 134 15.52 11.76 5.64
N LEU A 135 16.13 11.74 4.49
CA LEU A 135 15.77 10.89 3.35
C LEU A 135 15.88 9.39 3.64
N LEU A 136 16.82 8.98 4.50
CA LEU A 136 17.11 7.56 4.78
C LEU A 136 15.96 6.83 5.48
N HIS A 137 15.05 7.56 6.12
CA HIS A 137 13.95 7.00 6.89
C HIS A 137 12.57 7.42 6.38
N TYR A 138 12.52 7.96 5.17
CA TYR A 138 11.28 8.44 4.57
C TYR A 138 10.32 7.28 4.28
N PRO A 139 9.15 7.23 4.93
CA PRO A 139 8.25 6.10 4.77
C PRO A 139 7.57 6.10 3.41
N ALA A 140 7.29 4.91 2.88
CA ALA A 140 6.37 4.78 1.77
C ALA A 140 4.93 5.11 2.18
N VAL A 141 4.12 5.53 1.22
CA VAL A 141 2.69 5.80 1.42
C VAL A 141 1.89 4.82 0.58
N VAL A 142 1.00 4.09 1.21
CA VAL A 142 0.12 3.13 0.56
C VAL A 142 -1.31 3.61 0.66
N ILE A 143 -1.95 3.78 -0.49
CA ILE A 143 -3.32 4.27 -0.59
C ILE A 143 -4.23 3.12 -1.00
N SER A 144 -5.33 2.91 -0.27
CA SER A 144 -6.43 2.08 -0.73
C SER A 144 -7.57 2.93 -1.29
N ALA A 145 -8.10 2.54 -2.44
CA ALA A 145 -9.17 3.28 -3.11
C ALA A 145 -10.21 2.33 -3.71
N ASN A 146 -11.41 2.83 -3.94
CA ASN A 146 -12.47 2.11 -4.62
C ASN A 146 -12.27 2.13 -6.15
N GLU A 147 -12.98 1.25 -6.87
CA GLU A 147 -12.79 1.01 -8.31
C GLU A 147 -13.03 2.23 -9.20
N ASP A 148 -13.66 3.27 -8.66
CA ASP A 148 -13.93 4.53 -9.37
C ASP A 148 -12.67 5.35 -9.70
N VAL A 149 -11.52 4.94 -9.20
CA VAL A 149 -10.20 5.52 -9.51
C VAL A 149 -9.71 5.04 -10.89
N LYS A 150 -10.58 4.95 -11.89
CA LYS A 150 -10.26 4.39 -13.20
C LYS A 150 -9.34 5.26 -14.06
N ALA A 151 -9.29 6.53 -13.79
CA ALA A 151 -8.49 7.49 -14.56
C ALA A 151 -7.25 7.95 -13.81
N VAL A 152 -6.40 7.00 -13.41
CA VAL A 152 -5.12 7.37 -12.82
C VAL A 152 -4.24 7.99 -13.91
N ALA A 153 -3.83 9.23 -13.70
CA ALA A 153 -2.97 9.93 -14.65
C ALA A 153 -1.67 9.14 -14.94
N PRO A 154 -1.17 9.13 -16.18
CA PRO A 154 0.03 8.36 -16.54
C PRO A 154 1.25 8.65 -15.66
N GLU A 155 1.37 9.86 -15.15
CA GLU A 155 2.44 10.26 -14.24
C GLU A 155 2.35 9.57 -12.88
N VAL A 156 1.12 9.30 -12.40
CA VAL A 156 0.89 8.55 -11.17
C VAL A 156 1.25 7.09 -11.36
N ILE A 157 0.83 6.49 -12.49
CA ILE A 157 1.14 5.09 -12.82
C ILE A 157 2.64 4.83 -12.79
N ARG A 158 3.45 5.74 -13.34
CA ARG A 158 4.92 5.58 -13.37
C ARG A 158 5.59 5.68 -12.01
N ARG A 159 4.96 6.32 -11.03
CA ARG A 159 5.52 6.56 -9.69
C ARG A 159 4.95 5.67 -8.61
N THR A 160 4.04 4.77 -8.98
CA THR A 160 3.24 4.02 -8.01
C THR A 160 3.25 2.53 -8.32
N VAL A 161 3.45 1.69 -7.33
CA VAL A 161 3.21 0.25 -7.46
C VAL A 161 1.72 -0.01 -7.28
N ILE A 162 1.11 -0.62 -8.28
CA ILE A 162 -0.34 -0.78 -8.37
C ILE A 162 -0.74 -2.23 -8.15
N CYS A 163 -1.66 -2.47 -7.20
CA CYS A 163 -2.30 -3.74 -6.98
C CYS A 163 -3.81 -3.60 -7.19
N ARG A 164 -4.33 -4.19 -8.26
CA ARG A 164 -5.77 -4.31 -8.48
C ARG A 164 -6.30 -5.52 -7.74
N VAL A 165 -7.27 -5.30 -6.87
CA VAL A 165 -7.94 -6.34 -6.10
C VAL A 165 -9.25 -6.73 -6.79
N GLN A 166 -9.38 -7.99 -7.21
CA GLN A 166 -10.57 -8.54 -7.87
C GLN A 166 -11.02 -9.82 -7.16
N ALA A 167 -11.13 -9.76 -5.84
CA ALA A 167 -11.66 -10.87 -5.05
C ALA A 167 -13.09 -10.55 -4.61
N GLY A 168 -13.97 -11.51 -4.70
CA GLY A 168 -15.34 -11.43 -4.15
C GLY A 168 -15.39 -12.08 -2.79
N LEU A 169 -15.92 -11.37 -1.80
CA LEU A 169 -16.37 -11.97 -0.55
C LEU A 169 -17.87 -12.29 -0.73
N THR A 170 -18.26 -13.53 -0.47
CA THR A 170 -19.68 -13.90 -0.48
C THR A 170 -20.37 -13.56 0.83
N ASN A 171 -21.68 -13.71 0.88
CA ASN A 171 -22.50 -13.44 2.07
C ASN A 171 -22.17 -14.33 3.30
N THR A 172 -21.28 -15.30 3.16
CA THR A 172 -20.73 -16.11 4.25
C THR A 172 -19.51 -15.48 4.93
N GLU A 173 -19.50 -14.14 5.04
CA GLU A 173 -18.39 -13.32 5.56
C GLU A 173 -17.82 -13.78 6.92
N VAL A 174 -18.62 -14.46 7.75
CA VAL A 174 -18.21 -14.86 9.10
C VAL A 174 -17.11 -15.93 9.09
N MET A 175 -17.16 -16.91 8.20
CA MET A 175 -16.18 -18.00 8.20
C MET A 175 -14.80 -17.54 7.66
N ARG A 176 -14.78 -16.61 6.72
CA ARG A 176 -13.53 -16.18 6.10
C ARG A 176 -12.84 -15.04 6.82
N SER A 177 -13.58 -14.17 7.46
CA SER A 177 -13.01 -13.24 8.43
C SER A 177 -12.30 -14.00 9.57
N SER A 178 -12.72 -15.23 9.89
CA SER A 178 -12.01 -16.08 10.86
C SER A 178 -10.65 -16.53 10.35
N ILE A 179 -10.52 -16.92 9.07
CA ILE A 179 -9.23 -17.31 8.47
C ILE A 179 -8.28 -16.11 8.46
N VAL A 180 -8.75 -14.95 8.00
CA VAL A 180 -7.94 -13.72 7.99
C VAL A 180 -7.50 -13.33 9.40
N ARG A 181 -8.39 -13.38 10.39
CA ARG A 181 -8.06 -13.11 11.79
C ARG A 181 -7.08 -14.12 12.36
N THR A 182 -7.22 -15.39 12.02
CA THR A 182 -6.28 -16.44 12.44
C THR A 182 -4.90 -16.19 11.85
N VAL A 183 -4.81 -15.94 10.54
CA VAL A 183 -3.54 -15.58 9.88
C VAL A 183 -2.92 -14.34 10.53
N GLN A 184 -3.71 -13.28 10.73
CA GLN A 184 -3.23 -12.05 11.38
C GLN A 184 -2.75 -12.25 12.81
N ARG A 185 -3.33 -13.21 13.54
CA ARG A 185 -2.91 -13.56 14.90
C ARG A 185 -1.61 -14.37 14.90
N GLU A 186 -1.51 -15.36 14.00
CA GLU A 186 -0.38 -16.30 13.95
C GLU A 186 0.87 -15.70 13.33
N VAL A 187 0.72 -14.81 12.36
CA VAL A 187 1.84 -14.27 11.59
C VAL A 187 2.73 -13.36 12.43
N GLY A 188 2.15 -12.59 13.36
CA GLY A 188 2.93 -11.69 14.22
C GLY A 188 3.88 -10.80 13.42
N THR A 189 5.09 -10.60 13.94
CA THR A 189 6.21 -9.88 13.29
C THR A 189 7.20 -10.83 12.62
N ALA A 190 6.71 -11.94 12.06
CA ALA A 190 7.57 -13.03 11.58
C ALA A 190 8.56 -12.65 10.47
N LEU A 191 8.35 -11.52 9.79
CA LEU A 191 9.22 -11.09 8.71
C LEU A 191 10.52 -10.46 9.21
N TYR A 192 10.52 -9.88 10.41
CA TYR A 192 11.66 -9.16 10.99
C TYR A 192 12.22 -9.82 12.26
N ARG A 193 11.89 -11.06 12.46
CA ARG A 193 12.54 -11.95 13.42
C ARG A 193 13.62 -12.78 12.69
#